data_bb179698e3012d73be8a05958901f643
#
_entry.id   bb179698e3012d73be8a05958901f643
#
_cell.length_a   1.000
_cell.length_b   1.000
_cell.length_c   1.000
_cell.angle_alpha   90.00
_cell.angle_beta   90.00
_cell.angle_gamma   90.00
#
_symmetry.space_group_name_H-M   'P 1'
#
loop_
_entity.id
_entity.type
_entity.pdbx_description
1 polymer ?
#
loop_
_entity_poly.entity_id
_entity_poly.type
_entity_poly.pdbx_seq_one_letter_code
_entity_poly.pdbx_strand_id
1 'polypeptide(L)'
;RLIVALDVPNILQGLELAGRLGKAVSFYKIGLGMLTGGGLALANELKAEHGKRIFLDMKLFDIGATVEAAVRGLAQYDLDLLTVHGDPQVVRAAAEGKAGTNLKIMAVTILTSLDRADLDANLIKPGDLREITLERAARALEAGADGVIASPQEAQRSALCRKPRAS
;
A
#
# COMPACT_ATOMS: atom_id res chain seq x y z
N ARG A 1 1.71 -14.97 3.97
CA ARG A 1 3.13 -14.66 3.79
C ARG A 1 3.51 -13.52 4.72
N LEU A 2 4.72 -13.61 5.33
CA LEU A 2 5.24 -12.56 6.21
C LEU A 2 5.79 -11.41 5.37
N ILE A 3 5.45 -10.17 5.75
CA ILE A 3 6.07 -8.93 5.26
C ILE A 3 6.69 -8.24 6.47
N VAL A 4 7.99 -7.99 6.42
CA VAL A 4 8.72 -7.32 7.51
C VAL A 4 8.86 -5.83 7.18
N ALA A 5 8.46 -4.97 8.12
CA ALA A 5 8.64 -3.53 7.99
C ALA A 5 10.09 -3.12 8.31
N LEU A 6 10.71 -2.41 7.39
CA LEU A 6 12.03 -1.80 7.58
C LEU A 6 11.86 -0.36 8.08
N ASP A 7 11.33 -0.23 9.29
CA ASP A 7 11.14 1.08 9.94
C ASP A 7 12.42 1.50 10.67
N VAL A 8 13.48 1.72 9.89
CA VAL A 8 14.83 2.10 10.36
C VAL A 8 15.25 3.44 9.73
N PRO A 9 16.19 4.18 10.34
CA PRO A 9 16.51 5.55 9.93
C PRO A 9 17.10 5.72 8.54
N ASN A 10 17.83 4.71 8.03
CA ASN A 10 18.59 4.86 6.77
C ASN A 10 18.85 3.51 6.06
N ILE A 11 19.37 3.59 4.84
CA ILE A 11 19.68 2.46 3.98
C ILE A 11 20.59 1.44 4.66
N LEU A 12 21.67 1.89 5.32
CA LEU A 12 22.68 0.98 5.87
C LEU A 12 22.06 0.05 6.93
N GLN A 13 21.24 0.62 7.82
CA GLN A 13 20.53 -0.17 8.83
C GLN A 13 19.46 -1.08 8.19
N GLY A 14 18.83 -0.64 7.10
CA GLY A 14 17.90 -1.46 6.33
C GLY A 14 18.56 -2.68 5.71
N LEU A 15 19.71 -2.50 5.08
CA LEU A 15 20.52 -3.59 4.51
C LEU A 15 21.06 -4.54 5.58
N GLU A 16 21.56 -4.00 6.68
CA GLU A 16 22.03 -4.82 7.82
C GLU A 16 20.92 -5.70 8.36
N LEU A 17 19.74 -5.13 8.61
CA LEU A 17 18.59 -5.89 9.11
C LEU A 17 18.15 -6.96 8.10
N ALA A 18 18.05 -6.61 6.82
CA ALA A 18 17.72 -7.57 5.77
C ALA A 18 18.76 -8.69 5.65
N GLY A 19 20.06 -8.38 5.79
CA GLY A 19 21.15 -9.34 5.82
C GLY A 19 21.05 -10.30 7.01
N ARG A 20 20.75 -9.80 8.20
CA ARG A 20 20.54 -10.61 9.42
C ARG A 20 19.35 -11.57 9.28
N LEU A 21 18.27 -11.14 8.64
CA LEU A 21 17.08 -11.96 8.39
C LEU A 21 17.30 -12.96 7.23
N GLY A 22 18.22 -12.68 6.33
CA GLY A 22 18.68 -13.58 5.29
C GLY A 22 17.56 -14.20 4.46
N LYS A 23 17.55 -15.53 4.36
CA LYS A 23 16.55 -16.29 3.59
C LYS A 23 15.22 -16.48 4.33
N ALA A 24 15.16 -16.20 5.63
CA ALA A 24 13.92 -16.33 6.41
C ALA A 24 12.84 -15.35 5.96
N VAL A 25 13.23 -14.19 5.41
CA VAL A 25 12.32 -13.15 4.91
C VAL A 25 12.59 -12.84 3.46
N SER A 26 11.56 -12.93 2.65
CA SER A 26 11.61 -12.63 1.21
C SER A 26 10.82 -11.39 0.81
N PHE A 27 10.12 -10.74 1.75
CA PHE A 27 9.24 -9.63 1.44
C PHE A 27 9.36 -8.54 2.51
N TYR A 28 9.73 -7.33 2.09
CA TYR A 28 9.93 -6.19 2.98
C TYR A 28 9.01 -5.03 2.65
N LYS A 29 8.55 -4.32 3.69
CA LYS A 29 7.83 -3.05 3.56
C LYS A 29 8.80 -1.90 3.85
N ILE A 30 8.80 -0.93 2.95
CA ILE A 30 9.50 0.34 3.09
C ILE A 30 8.45 1.42 3.25
N GLY A 31 8.41 2.06 4.42
CA GLY A 31 7.42 3.06 4.76
C GLY A 31 7.87 4.49 4.45
N LEU A 32 6.95 5.43 4.63
CA LEU A 32 7.13 6.85 4.34
C LEU A 32 8.32 7.47 5.09
N GLY A 33 8.52 7.07 6.37
CA GLY A 33 9.65 7.56 7.18
C GLY A 33 11.03 7.21 6.60
N MET A 34 11.13 6.09 5.88
CA MET A 34 12.36 5.65 5.24
C MET A 34 12.64 6.38 3.92
N LEU A 35 11.64 7.08 3.34
CA LEU A 35 11.79 7.75 2.05
C LEU A 35 12.95 8.76 2.06
N THR A 36 13.01 9.59 3.09
CA THR A 36 14.09 10.59 3.29
C THR A 36 15.42 9.95 3.64
N GLY A 37 15.43 8.73 4.15
CA GLY A 37 16.62 7.91 4.43
C GLY A 37 17.12 7.08 3.26
N GLY A 38 16.57 7.32 2.03
CA GLY A 38 16.96 6.61 0.82
C GLY A 38 16.15 5.35 0.51
N GLY A 39 14.88 5.32 0.91
CA GLY A 39 14.01 4.15 0.79
C GLY A 39 13.89 3.58 -0.63
N LEU A 40 13.88 4.42 -1.68
CA LEU A 40 13.84 3.93 -3.06
C LEU A 40 15.15 3.26 -3.48
N ALA A 41 16.30 3.79 -3.03
CA ALA A 41 17.58 3.15 -3.29
C ALA A 41 17.68 1.81 -2.56
N LEU A 42 17.20 1.72 -1.30
CA LEU A 42 17.09 0.47 -0.56
C LEU A 42 16.17 -0.54 -1.26
N ALA A 43 15.02 -0.09 -1.78
CA ALA A 43 14.09 -0.94 -2.53
C ALA A 43 14.78 -1.57 -3.74
N ASN A 44 15.51 -0.76 -4.51
CA ASN A 44 16.23 -1.21 -5.70
C ASN A 44 17.33 -2.21 -5.34
N GLU A 45 18.13 -1.92 -4.33
CA GLU A 45 19.21 -2.80 -3.85
C GLU A 45 18.67 -4.16 -3.40
N LEU A 46 17.65 -4.16 -2.54
CA LEU A 46 17.02 -5.39 -2.04
C LEU A 46 16.40 -6.22 -3.18
N LYS A 47 15.88 -5.58 -4.20
CA LYS A 47 15.29 -6.24 -5.35
C LYS A 47 16.34 -6.79 -6.30
N ALA A 48 17.27 -5.96 -6.75
CA ALA A 48 18.28 -6.30 -7.75
C ALA A 48 19.31 -7.30 -7.22
N GLU A 49 19.88 -7.03 -6.03
CA GLU A 49 21.01 -7.79 -5.51
C GLU A 49 20.59 -8.94 -4.59
N HIS A 50 19.44 -8.81 -3.93
CA HIS A 50 18.99 -9.79 -2.94
C HIS A 50 17.72 -10.56 -3.35
N GLY A 51 17.12 -10.29 -4.50
CA GLY A 51 15.92 -10.97 -5.02
C GLY A 51 14.71 -10.86 -4.09
N LYS A 52 14.63 -9.79 -3.29
CA LYS A 52 13.54 -9.58 -2.34
C LYS A 52 12.32 -8.95 -3.01
N ARG A 53 11.14 -9.21 -2.48
CA ARG A 53 9.92 -8.52 -2.85
C ARG A 53 9.78 -7.25 -2.03
N ILE A 54 9.22 -6.20 -2.64
CA ILE A 54 9.12 -4.87 -2.03
C ILE A 54 7.68 -4.38 -2.02
N PHE A 55 7.23 -3.99 -0.85
CA PHE A 55 6.02 -3.26 -0.59
C PHE A 55 6.37 -1.82 -0.22
N LEU A 56 6.06 -0.85 -1.08
CA LEU A 56 6.26 0.57 -0.82
C LEU A 56 5.00 1.16 -0.18
N ASP A 57 5.09 1.51 1.12
CA ASP A 57 3.96 1.97 1.91
C ASP A 57 3.97 3.51 2.05
N MET A 58 3.51 4.19 1.00
CA MET A 58 3.55 5.66 0.86
C MET A 58 2.21 6.33 1.15
N LYS A 59 1.11 5.59 1.03
CA LYS A 59 -0.26 6.10 1.18
C LYS A 59 -0.49 7.38 0.34
N LEU A 60 -0.15 7.32 -0.95
CA LEU A 60 -0.24 8.48 -1.84
C LEU A 60 -1.67 9.07 -1.83
N PHE A 61 -1.71 10.39 -1.66
CA PHE A 61 -2.95 11.16 -1.69
C PHE A 61 -2.67 12.54 -2.26
N ASP A 62 -3.16 12.78 -3.47
CA ASP A 62 -3.00 14.03 -4.20
C ASP A 62 -4.06 14.11 -5.31
N ILE A 63 -4.07 15.18 -6.10
CA ILE A 63 -4.89 15.26 -7.31
C ILE A 63 -4.51 14.17 -8.32
N GLY A 64 -5.49 13.70 -9.09
CA GLY A 64 -5.34 12.52 -9.95
C GLY A 64 -4.11 12.53 -10.85
N ALA A 65 -3.84 13.64 -11.55
CA ALA A 65 -2.69 13.75 -12.46
C ALA A 65 -1.33 13.57 -11.73
N THR A 66 -1.22 14.09 -10.50
CA THR A 66 -0.02 13.95 -9.67
C THR A 66 0.16 12.49 -9.22
N VAL A 67 -0.93 11.86 -8.77
CA VAL A 67 -0.92 10.45 -8.36
C VAL A 67 -0.53 9.55 -9.53
N GLU A 68 -1.14 9.75 -10.70
CA GLU A 68 -0.82 8.98 -11.91
C GLU A 68 0.65 9.10 -12.28
N ALA A 69 1.19 10.32 -12.32
CA ALA A 69 2.59 10.57 -12.64
C ALA A 69 3.54 9.92 -11.62
N ALA A 70 3.23 10.04 -10.31
CA ALA A 70 4.01 9.43 -9.24
C ALA A 70 4.02 7.90 -9.36
N VAL A 71 2.86 7.28 -9.56
CA VAL A 71 2.74 5.82 -9.70
C VAL A 71 3.46 5.33 -10.95
N ARG A 72 3.36 6.03 -12.08
CA ARG A 72 4.10 5.72 -13.31
C ARG A 72 5.60 5.74 -13.09
N GLY A 73 6.12 6.73 -12.35
CA GLY A 73 7.52 6.78 -11.97
C GLY A 73 7.94 5.62 -11.06
N LEU A 74 7.14 5.33 -10.03
CA LEU A 74 7.40 4.24 -9.09
C LEU A 74 7.30 2.85 -9.73
N ALA A 75 6.42 2.66 -10.71
CA ALA A 75 6.26 1.40 -11.41
C ALA A 75 7.53 0.93 -12.16
N GLN A 76 8.46 1.86 -12.45
CA GLN A 76 9.74 1.55 -13.09
C GLN A 76 10.73 0.85 -12.16
N TYR A 77 10.51 0.88 -10.84
CA TYR A 77 11.34 0.19 -9.84
C TYR A 77 10.99 -1.28 -9.65
N ASP A 78 10.10 -1.84 -10.49
CA ASP A 78 9.64 -3.24 -10.40
C ASP A 78 9.12 -3.61 -8.99
N LEU A 79 8.45 -2.67 -8.31
CA LEU A 79 7.86 -2.88 -6.99
C LEU A 79 6.69 -3.87 -7.05
N ASP A 80 6.47 -4.61 -5.96
CA ASP A 80 5.37 -5.58 -5.89
C ASP A 80 4.05 -4.94 -5.42
N LEU A 81 4.10 -4.11 -4.37
CA LEU A 81 2.93 -3.44 -3.81
C LEU A 81 3.21 -1.96 -3.57
N LEU A 82 2.19 -1.13 -3.77
CA LEU A 82 2.20 0.30 -3.44
C LEU A 82 0.88 0.68 -2.77
N THR A 83 0.92 1.45 -1.67
CA THR A 83 -0.30 1.98 -1.05
C THR A 83 -0.66 3.36 -1.57
N VAL A 84 -1.97 3.54 -1.75
CA VAL A 84 -2.61 4.83 -2.01
C VAL A 84 -3.82 5.00 -1.09
N HIS A 85 -4.29 6.23 -0.89
CA HIS A 85 -5.58 6.45 -0.22
C HIS A 85 -6.73 5.83 -1.03
N GLY A 86 -7.76 5.31 -0.34
CA GLY A 86 -8.86 4.57 -0.92
C GLY A 86 -9.94 5.42 -1.60
N ASP A 87 -9.69 6.72 -1.79
CA ASP A 87 -10.60 7.60 -2.51
C ASP A 87 -10.67 7.20 -3.99
N PRO A 88 -11.87 7.01 -4.57
CA PRO A 88 -12.00 6.43 -5.91
C PRO A 88 -11.23 7.15 -7.01
N GLN A 89 -11.10 8.48 -6.94
CA GLN A 89 -10.33 9.24 -7.92
C GLN A 89 -8.82 8.97 -7.81
N VAL A 90 -8.30 8.82 -6.58
CA VAL A 90 -6.89 8.50 -6.31
C VAL A 90 -6.58 7.10 -6.80
N VAL A 91 -7.47 6.15 -6.52
CA VAL A 91 -7.32 4.75 -6.94
C VAL A 91 -7.35 4.62 -8.47
N ARG A 92 -8.29 5.31 -9.16
CA ARG A 92 -8.31 5.30 -10.64
C ARG A 92 -7.02 5.84 -11.23
N ALA A 93 -6.55 6.99 -10.74
CA ALA A 93 -5.30 7.58 -11.19
C ALA A 93 -4.09 6.64 -10.97
N ALA A 94 -4.05 5.96 -9.82
CA ALA A 94 -3.02 4.98 -9.55
C ALA A 94 -3.10 3.75 -10.47
N ALA A 95 -4.31 3.28 -10.79
CA ALA A 95 -4.54 2.19 -11.72
C ALA A 95 -4.08 2.54 -13.16
N GLU A 96 -4.32 3.77 -13.60
CA GLU A 96 -3.80 4.29 -14.88
C GLU A 96 -2.27 4.39 -14.85
N GLY A 97 -1.70 4.93 -13.78
CA GLY A 97 -0.25 5.11 -13.64
C GLY A 97 0.54 3.81 -13.67
N LYS A 98 -0.01 2.71 -13.15
CA LYS A 98 0.62 1.37 -13.17
C LYS A 98 0.37 0.57 -14.44
N ALA A 99 -0.46 1.05 -15.37
CA ALA A 99 -0.89 0.27 -16.53
C ALA A 99 0.31 -0.36 -17.26
N GLY A 100 0.17 -1.63 -17.64
CA GLY A 100 1.21 -2.40 -18.31
C GLY A 100 2.33 -2.94 -17.40
N THR A 101 2.23 -2.77 -16.07
CA THR A 101 3.22 -3.27 -15.11
C THR A 101 2.62 -4.33 -14.16
N ASN A 102 3.49 -5.00 -13.40
CA ASN A 102 3.07 -5.99 -12.39
C ASN A 102 2.76 -5.37 -11.01
N LEU A 103 2.96 -4.06 -10.85
CA LEU A 103 2.70 -3.34 -9.60
C LEU A 103 1.23 -3.52 -9.16
N LYS A 104 1.03 -3.82 -7.88
CA LYS A 104 -0.30 -3.95 -7.27
C LYS A 104 -0.60 -2.74 -6.40
N ILE A 105 -1.74 -2.09 -6.67
CA ILE A 105 -2.22 -0.96 -5.88
C ILE A 105 -3.05 -1.47 -4.70
N MET A 106 -2.64 -1.09 -3.50
CA MET A 106 -3.29 -1.42 -2.24
C MET A 106 -3.95 -0.16 -1.68
N ALA A 107 -5.28 -0.13 -1.64
CA ALA A 107 -6.02 1.02 -1.14
C ALA A 107 -6.13 1.02 0.38
N VAL A 108 -5.80 2.15 1.02
CA VAL A 108 -6.01 2.38 2.45
C VAL A 108 -7.41 2.94 2.64
N THR A 109 -8.27 2.20 3.33
CA THR A 109 -9.69 2.57 3.53
C THR A 109 -9.87 3.59 4.65
N ILE A 110 -9.51 3.17 5.87
CA ILE A 110 -9.41 4.01 7.08
C ILE A 110 -8.13 3.59 7.77
N LEU A 111 -7.37 4.57 8.26
CA LEU A 111 -6.16 4.26 9.02
C LEU A 111 -6.54 3.54 10.31
N THR A 112 -5.89 2.43 10.59
CA THR A 112 -6.17 1.57 11.76
C THR A 112 -5.92 2.23 13.11
N SER A 113 -5.25 3.39 13.10
CA SER A 113 -5.03 4.23 14.28
C SER A 113 -6.18 5.18 14.60
N LEU A 114 -7.15 5.35 13.68
CA LEU A 114 -8.28 6.28 13.85
C LEU A 114 -9.45 5.58 14.56
N ASP A 115 -10.05 6.31 15.50
CA ASP A 115 -11.30 5.91 16.17
C ASP A 115 -12.52 6.69 15.62
N ARG A 116 -13.70 6.52 16.23
CA ARG A 116 -14.92 7.19 15.79
C ARG A 116 -14.82 8.72 15.97
N ALA A 117 -14.20 9.18 17.04
CA ALA A 117 -14.05 10.62 17.31
C ALA A 117 -13.16 11.30 16.27
N ASP A 118 -12.08 10.62 15.83
CA ASP A 118 -11.22 11.08 14.74
C ASP A 118 -12.00 11.19 13.43
N LEU A 119 -12.88 10.21 13.14
CA LEU A 119 -13.68 10.23 11.92
C LEU A 119 -14.72 11.34 11.93
N ASP A 120 -15.32 11.63 13.09
CA ASP A 120 -16.27 12.75 13.24
C ASP A 120 -15.55 14.09 13.05
N ALA A 121 -14.35 14.25 13.62
CA ALA A 121 -13.52 15.43 13.42
C ALA A 121 -13.12 15.62 11.93
N ASN A 122 -12.97 14.55 11.17
CA ASN A 122 -12.69 14.56 9.75
C ASN A 122 -13.97 14.61 8.87
N LEU A 123 -15.13 14.92 9.44
CA LEU A 123 -16.41 15.02 8.74
C LEU A 123 -16.79 13.76 7.95
N ILE A 124 -16.36 12.60 8.40
CA ILE A 124 -16.77 11.32 7.82
C ILE A 124 -18.18 10.99 8.32
N LYS A 125 -19.03 10.54 7.40
CA LYS A 125 -20.45 10.27 7.68
C LYS A 125 -20.61 9.46 8.98
N PRO A 126 -21.67 9.72 9.77
CA PRO A 126 -22.00 8.91 10.93
C PRO A 126 -22.28 7.46 10.54
N GLY A 127 -22.01 6.52 11.46
CA GLY A 127 -22.26 5.10 11.24
C GLY A 127 -21.23 4.21 11.93
N ASP A 128 -21.45 2.92 11.82
CA ASP A 128 -20.51 1.92 12.31
C ASP A 128 -19.20 1.96 11.52
N LEU A 129 -18.08 2.00 12.24
CA LEU A 129 -16.74 2.09 11.64
C LEU A 129 -16.47 0.95 10.67
N ARG A 130 -16.95 -0.26 11.00
CA ARG A 130 -16.73 -1.45 10.16
C ARG A 130 -17.51 -1.36 8.86
N GLU A 131 -18.76 -0.87 8.91
CA GLU A 131 -19.59 -0.69 7.72
C GLU A 131 -18.99 0.37 6.79
N ILE A 132 -18.51 1.48 7.33
CA ILE A 132 -17.84 2.53 6.58
C ILE A 132 -16.56 1.97 5.93
N THR A 133 -15.76 1.20 6.67
CA THR A 133 -14.54 0.58 6.14
C THR A 133 -14.85 -0.37 5.00
N LEU A 134 -15.88 -1.22 5.13
CA LEU A 134 -16.30 -2.15 4.07
C LEU A 134 -16.82 -1.42 2.82
N GLU A 135 -17.61 -0.37 3.01
CA GLU A 135 -18.10 0.45 1.90
C GLU A 135 -16.93 1.13 1.15
N ARG A 136 -15.96 1.69 1.88
CA ARG A 136 -14.76 2.28 1.27
C ARG A 136 -13.92 1.24 0.55
N ALA A 137 -13.78 0.04 1.13
CA ALA A 137 -13.09 -1.07 0.48
C ALA A 137 -13.73 -1.48 -0.84
N ALA A 138 -15.06 -1.63 -0.87
CA ALA A 138 -15.80 -1.96 -2.07
C ALA A 138 -15.60 -0.91 -3.17
N ARG A 139 -15.76 0.37 -2.82
CA ARG A 139 -15.55 1.49 -3.76
C ARG A 139 -14.11 1.56 -4.30
N ALA A 140 -13.12 1.28 -3.47
CA ALA A 140 -11.71 1.25 -3.91
C ALA A 140 -11.45 0.10 -4.89
N LEU A 141 -11.99 -1.09 -4.63
CA LEU A 141 -11.88 -2.24 -5.53
C LEU A 141 -12.60 -1.99 -6.87
N GLU A 142 -13.78 -1.38 -6.84
CA GLU A 142 -14.51 -0.96 -8.04
C GLU A 142 -13.75 0.09 -8.86
N ALA A 143 -13.01 0.98 -8.18
CA ALA A 143 -12.17 1.99 -8.82
C ALA A 143 -10.87 1.44 -9.42
N GLY A 144 -10.54 0.16 -9.19
CA GLY A 144 -9.38 -0.51 -9.80
C GLY A 144 -8.23 -0.87 -8.85
N ALA A 145 -8.42 -0.78 -7.52
CA ALA A 145 -7.43 -1.30 -6.58
C ALA A 145 -7.31 -2.82 -6.70
N ASP A 146 -6.09 -3.35 -6.58
CA ASP A 146 -5.83 -4.80 -6.57
C ASP A 146 -6.13 -5.44 -5.19
N GLY A 147 -6.19 -4.62 -4.15
CA GLY A 147 -6.50 -5.02 -2.79
C GLY A 147 -6.66 -3.84 -1.85
N VAL A 148 -6.94 -4.13 -0.59
CA VAL A 148 -7.09 -3.12 0.46
C VAL A 148 -6.17 -3.40 1.64
N ILE A 149 -5.79 -2.36 2.37
CA ILE A 149 -5.16 -2.47 3.67
C ILE A 149 -6.28 -2.47 4.71
N ALA A 150 -6.34 -3.52 5.51
CA ALA A 150 -7.36 -3.73 6.53
C ALA A 150 -6.72 -4.30 7.80
N SER A 151 -7.36 -4.07 8.94
CA SER A 151 -6.98 -4.74 10.18
C SER A 151 -7.27 -6.25 10.10
N PRO A 152 -6.61 -7.11 10.90
CA PRO A 152 -6.91 -8.53 10.93
C PRO A 152 -8.39 -8.84 11.24
N GLN A 153 -9.04 -7.99 12.04
CA GLN A 153 -10.46 -8.13 12.41
C GLN A 153 -11.41 -7.86 11.23
N GLU A 154 -10.97 -7.05 10.24
CA GLU A 154 -11.73 -6.68 9.06
C GLU A 154 -11.40 -7.59 7.85
N ALA A 155 -10.22 -8.20 7.85
CA ALA A 155 -9.68 -8.96 6.72
C ALA A 155 -10.58 -10.14 6.31
N GLN A 156 -11.21 -10.85 7.26
CA GLN A 156 -12.10 -11.98 6.98
C GLN A 156 -13.35 -11.55 6.21
N ARG A 157 -13.89 -10.37 6.48
CA ARG A 157 -15.09 -9.83 5.81
C ARG A 157 -14.77 -9.14 4.49
N SER A 158 -13.63 -8.46 4.40
CA SER A 158 -13.16 -7.85 3.15
C SER A 158 -12.86 -8.89 2.07
N ALA A 159 -12.50 -10.12 2.46
CA ALA A 159 -12.35 -11.24 1.54
C ALA A 159 -13.66 -11.66 0.85
N LEU A 160 -14.81 -11.42 1.49
CA LEU A 160 -16.14 -11.70 0.93
C LEU A 160 -16.58 -10.68 -0.13
N CYS A 161 -15.96 -9.50 -0.18
CA CYS A 161 -16.22 -8.47 -1.21
C CYS A 161 -15.49 -8.72 -2.53
N ARG A 162 -14.67 -9.76 -2.65
CA ARG A 162 -14.05 -10.11 -3.92
C ARG A 162 -15.10 -10.64 -4.90
N LYS A 163 -15.35 -9.92 -5.99
CA LYS A 163 -16.03 -10.52 -7.16
C LYS A 163 -15.26 -11.78 -7.58
N PRO A 164 -15.96 -12.89 -7.90
CA PRO A 164 -15.30 -14.04 -8.50
C PRO A 164 -14.61 -13.55 -9.78
N ARG A 165 -13.34 -13.91 -9.96
CA ARG A 165 -12.64 -13.68 -11.23
C ARG A 165 -13.45 -14.38 -12.30
N ALA A 166 -13.93 -13.62 -13.28
CA ALA A 166 -14.43 -14.22 -14.52
C ALA A 166 -13.28 -15.06 -15.11
N SER A 167 -13.54 -16.34 -15.24
CA SER A 167 -12.68 -17.34 -15.90
C SER A 167 -12.59 -17.08 -17.39
#